data_6368de5e35413a721319e7d9d55f82dc
#
_entry.id   6368de5e35413a721319e7d9d55f82dc
#
_cell.length_a   1.000
_cell.length_b   1.000
_cell.length_c   1.000
_cell.angle_alpha   90.00
_cell.angle_beta   90.00
_cell.angle_gamma   90.00
#
_symmetry.space_group_name_H-M   'P 1'
#
loop_
_entity.id
_entity.type
_entity.pdbx_description
1 polymer ?
#
loop_
_entity_poly.entity_id
_entity_poly.type
_entity_poly.pdbx_seq_one_letter_code
_entity_poly.pdbx_strand_id
1 'polypeptide(L)'
;MVSESFTPSPSEISAARHFAVAAAEHLGCCPADLGLVVSELATNACVHARSPFTVTVQRHGAGLLIEVADDDPAPVTVQPLSWGPSGRGMHIVAAVAKDWGMSPGEAGKSVWAVLDCS
;
A
#
# COMPACT_ATOMS: atom_id res chain seq x y z
N MET A 1 -6.08 0.50 14.92
CA MET A 1 -4.99 0.76 13.99
C MET A 1 -3.83 -0.19 14.29
N VAL A 2 -3.34 -0.88 13.28
CA VAL A 2 -2.25 -1.84 13.42
C VAL A 2 -1.15 -1.46 12.42
N SER A 3 0.10 -1.40 12.88
CA SER A 3 1.24 -1.01 12.04
C SER A 3 2.41 -1.96 12.22
N GLU A 4 3.18 -2.17 11.16
CA GLU A 4 4.42 -2.92 11.20
C GLU A 4 5.39 -2.38 10.16
N SER A 5 6.68 -2.39 10.50
CA SER A 5 7.74 -1.90 9.61
C SER A 5 8.48 -3.05 8.94
N PHE A 6 8.95 -2.79 7.72
CA PHE A 6 9.60 -3.79 6.87
C PHE A 6 10.83 -3.19 6.20
N THR A 7 11.79 -4.04 5.87
CA THR A 7 12.96 -3.62 5.10
C THR A 7 12.64 -3.63 3.60
N PRO A 8 13.39 -2.87 2.76
CA PRO A 8 13.12 -2.79 1.32
C PRO A 8 13.66 -4.00 0.55
N SER A 9 13.18 -5.17 0.90
CA SER A 9 13.60 -6.44 0.33
C SER A 9 12.41 -7.12 -0.35
N PRO A 10 12.57 -7.75 -1.52
CA PRO A 10 11.46 -8.42 -2.20
C PRO A 10 10.73 -9.46 -1.34
N SER A 11 11.44 -10.16 -0.46
CA SER A 11 10.80 -11.14 0.44
C SER A 11 9.87 -10.48 1.45
N GLU A 12 10.08 -9.20 1.77
CA GLU A 12 9.25 -8.46 2.72
C GLU A 12 7.92 -8.02 2.12
N ILE A 13 7.79 -8.03 0.80
CA ILE A 13 6.52 -7.72 0.14
C ILE A 13 5.47 -8.76 0.53
N SER A 14 5.84 -10.04 0.52
CA SER A 14 4.96 -11.13 0.97
C SER A 14 4.62 -11.00 2.45
N ALA A 15 5.60 -10.67 3.28
CA ALA A 15 5.39 -10.47 4.72
C ALA A 15 4.43 -9.31 4.98
N ALA A 16 4.58 -8.21 4.25
CA ALA A 16 3.70 -7.05 4.37
C ALA A 16 2.26 -7.42 3.99
N ARG A 17 2.07 -8.18 2.93
CA ARG A 17 0.76 -8.65 2.52
C ARG A 17 0.10 -9.52 3.59
N HIS A 18 0.85 -10.49 4.13
CA HIS A 18 0.34 -11.37 5.18
C HIS A 18 -0.02 -10.59 6.44
N PHE A 19 0.81 -9.62 6.82
CA PHE A 19 0.53 -8.75 7.96
C PHE A 19 -0.78 -8.00 7.76
N ALA A 20 -0.96 -7.37 6.60
CA ALA A 20 -2.14 -6.55 6.33
C ALA A 20 -3.42 -7.39 6.32
N VAL A 21 -3.38 -8.57 5.71
CA VAL A 21 -4.55 -9.46 5.67
C VAL A 21 -4.93 -9.92 7.09
N ALA A 22 -3.96 -10.31 7.90
CA ALA A 22 -4.22 -10.72 9.28
C ALA A 22 -4.76 -9.56 10.12
N ALA A 23 -4.20 -8.36 9.95
CA ALA A 23 -4.66 -7.17 10.65
C ALA A 23 -6.11 -6.82 10.26
N ALA A 24 -6.45 -6.91 8.99
CA ALA A 24 -7.80 -6.66 8.50
C ALA A 24 -8.80 -7.65 9.09
N GLU A 25 -8.45 -8.93 9.12
CA GLU A 25 -9.28 -9.97 9.73
C GLU A 25 -9.56 -9.65 11.20
N HIS A 26 -8.54 -9.24 11.92
CA HIS A 26 -8.67 -8.84 13.32
C HIS A 26 -9.61 -7.64 13.49
N LEU A 27 -9.63 -6.74 12.52
CA LEU A 27 -10.51 -5.57 12.50
C LEU A 27 -11.91 -5.88 11.96
N GLY A 28 -12.16 -7.13 11.60
CA GLY A 28 -13.47 -7.55 11.07
C GLY A 28 -13.75 -7.09 9.65
N CYS A 29 -12.71 -6.97 8.83
CA CYS A 29 -12.82 -6.42 7.49
C CYS A 29 -11.91 -7.23 6.55
N CYS A 30 -12.45 -7.84 5.52
CA CYS A 30 -11.70 -8.73 4.64
C CYS A 30 -11.90 -8.38 3.16
N PRO A 31 -11.37 -7.23 2.70
CA PRO A 31 -11.48 -6.86 1.28
C PRO A 31 -10.77 -7.89 0.39
N ALA A 32 -11.42 -8.29 -0.69
CA ALA A 32 -10.86 -9.29 -1.61
C ALA A 32 -9.55 -8.82 -2.26
N ASP A 33 -9.43 -7.51 -2.52
CA ASP A 33 -8.28 -6.93 -3.22
C ASP A 33 -7.17 -6.45 -2.28
N LEU A 34 -7.30 -6.68 -0.97
CA LEU A 34 -6.34 -6.16 0.00
C LEU A 34 -4.91 -6.63 -0.26
N GLY A 35 -4.72 -7.93 -0.48
CA GLY A 35 -3.39 -8.48 -0.74
C GLY A 35 -2.75 -7.87 -1.99
N LEU A 36 -3.54 -7.67 -3.03
CA LEU A 36 -3.07 -7.06 -4.27
C LEU A 36 -2.64 -5.62 -4.05
N VAL A 37 -3.47 -4.83 -3.37
CA VAL A 37 -3.17 -3.42 -3.09
C VAL A 37 -1.91 -3.28 -2.24
N VAL A 38 -1.79 -4.06 -1.17
CA VAL A 38 -0.60 -4.02 -0.31
C VAL A 38 0.65 -4.41 -1.08
N SER A 39 0.56 -5.44 -1.92
CA SER A 39 1.71 -5.86 -2.75
C SER A 39 2.18 -4.74 -3.67
N GLU A 40 1.25 -3.99 -4.27
CA GLU A 40 1.60 -2.89 -5.15
C GLU A 40 2.21 -1.71 -4.39
N LEU A 41 1.64 -1.34 -3.25
CA LEU A 41 2.18 -0.25 -2.44
C LEU A 41 3.54 -0.60 -1.84
N ALA A 42 3.72 -1.84 -1.38
CA ALA A 42 4.99 -2.30 -0.85
C ALA A 42 6.07 -2.38 -1.95
N THR A 43 5.68 -2.80 -3.15
CA THR A 43 6.59 -2.82 -4.30
C THR A 43 7.10 -1.42 -4.63
N ASN A 44 6.24 -0.41 -4.56
CA ASN A 44 6.66 0.98 -4.75
C ASN A 44 7.74 1.38 -3.76
N ALA A 45 7.58 1.03 -2.48
CA ALA A 45 8.57 1.34 -1.47
C ALA A 45 9.89 0.58 -1.70
N CYS A 46 9.83 -0.69 -2.06
CA CYS A 46 11.02 -1.52 -2.27
C CYS A 46 11.78 -1.13 -3.53
N VAL A 47 11.07 -0.93 -4.64
CA VAL A 47 11.69 -0.75 -5.96
C VAL A 47 11.98 0.70 -6.27
N HIS A 48 11.05 1.60 -5.95
CA HIS A 48 11.18 3.01 -6.30
C HIS A 48 11.81 3.83 -5.18
N ALA A 49 11.34 3.70 -3.96
CA ALA A 49 11.90 4.42 -2.83
C ALA A 49 13.17 3.77 -2.29
N ARG A 50 13.30 2.45 -2.40
CA ARG A 50 14.44 1.68 -1.88
C ARG A 50 14.69 1.97 -0.41
N SER A 51 13.64 2.15 0.35
CA SER A 51 13.72 2.50 1.77
C SER A 51 12.91 1.53 2.60
N PRO A 52 13.18 1.45 3.91
CA PRO A 52 12.26 0.80 4.83
C PRO A 52 10.87 1.43 4.73
N PHE A 53 9.85 0.65 4.98
CA PHE A 53 8.48 1.15 4.91
C PHE A 53 7.64 0.61 6.06
N THR A 54 6.60 1.35 6.41
CA THR A 54 5.66 0.97 7.46
C THR A 54 4.28 0.81 6.84
N VAL A 55 3.67 -0.34 7.08
CA VAL A 55 2.30 -0.62 6.66
C VAL A 55 1.37 -0.38 7.85
N THR A 56 0.35 0.44 7.65
CA THR A 56 -0.68 0.72 8.66
C THR A 56 -2.03 0.30 8.10
N VAL A 57 -2.80 -0.41 8.91
CA VAL A 57 -4.13 -0.89 8.57
C VAL A 57 -5.10 -0.40 9.63
N GLN A 58 -6.20 0.24 9.23
CA GLN A 58 -7.21 0.72 10.18
C GLN A 58 -8.60 0.75 9.54
N ARG A 59 -9.62 0.65 10.37
CA ARG A 59 -10.99 0.85 9.91
C ARG A 59 -11.19 2.32 9.51
N HIS A 60 -11.94 2.52 8.45
CA HIS A 60 -12.23 3.86 7.93
C HIS A 60 -13.71 3.88 7.52
N GLY A 61 -14.58 4.30 8.45
CA GLY A 61 -16.00 4.20 8.23
C GLY A 61 -16.43 2.74 7.99
N ALA A 62 -17.11 2.48 6.90
CA ALA A 62 -17.51 1.12 6.50
C ALA A 62 -16.40 0.39 5.73
N GLY A 63 -15.26 1.01 5.53
CA GLY A 63 -14.15 0.44 4.76
C GLY A 63 -12.89 0.23 5.58
N LEU A 64 -11.81 -0.01 4.86
CA LEU A 64 -10.48 -0.24 5.43
C LEU A 64 -9.50 0.72 4.77
N LEU A 65 -8.69 1.41 5.57
CA LEU A 65 -7.62 2.27 5.09
C LEU A 65 -6.30 1.54 5.24
N ILE A 66 -5.56 1.46 4.14
CA ILE A 66 -4.21 0.90 4.10
C ILE A 66 -3.26 2.04 3.74
N GLU A 67 -2.17 2.18 4.49
CA GLU A 67 -1.18 3.21 4.26
C GLU A 67 0.20 2.59 4.28
N VAL A 68 1.02 2.94 3.30
CA VAL A 68 2.43 2.53 3.25
C VAL A 68 3.28 3.80 3.25
N ALA A 69 4.03 3.99 4.33
CA ALA A 69 4.91 5.14 4.50
C ALA A 69 6.36 4.72 4.24
N ASP A 70 7.08 5.49 3.44
CA ASP A 70 8.50 5.26 3.16
C ASP A 70 9.30 6.54 3.40
N ASP A 71 10.64 6.45 3.24
CA ASP A 71 11.56 7.55 3.55
C ASP A 71 11.91 8.41 2.32
N ASP A 72 11.28 8.17 1.18
CA ASP A 72 11.54 8.92 -0.04
C ASP A 72 10.43 9.95 -0.28
N PRO A 73 10.73 11.24 -0.24
CA PRO A 73 9.72 12.27 -0.48
C PRO A 73 9.30 12.41 -1.94
N ALA A 74 10.00 11.76 -2.87
CA ALA A 74 9.65 11.86 -4.28
C ALA A 74 8.25 11.25 -4.53
N PRO A 75 7.39 11.94 -5.29
CA PRO A 75 6.04 11.45 -5.53
C PRO A 75 6.03 10.17 -6.39
N VAL A 76 5.09 9.29 -6.08
CA VAL A 76 4.79 8.14 -6.93
C VAL A 76 3.95 8.65 -8.10
N THR A 77 4.34 8.29 -9.32
CA THR A 77 3.60 8.69 -10.51
C THR A 77 2.80 7.52 -11.06
N VAL A 78 1.59 7.83 -11.56
CA VAL A 78 0.79 6.85 -12.29
C VAL A 78 1.28 6.88 -13.73
N GLN A 79 1.97 5.83 -14.16
CA GLN A 79 2.54 5.78 -15.51
C GLN A 79 1.56 5.16 -16.49
N PRO A 80 1.66 5.52 -17.79
CA PRO A 80 0.84 4.87 -18.81
C PRO A 80 1.05 3.36 -18.84
N LEU A 81 -0.02 2.61 -19.06
CA LEU A 81 0.05 1.15 -19.13
C LEU A 81 1.00 0.65 -20.23
N SER A 82 1.18 1.44 -21.27
CA SER A 82 2.08 1.11 -22.38
C SER A 82 3.56 1.08 -21.99
N TRP A 83 3.92 1.60 -20.81
CA TRP A 83 5.31 1.66 -20.35
C TRP A 83 5.78 0.34 -19.71
N GLY A 84 4.90 -0.64 -19.63
CA GLY A 84 5.25 -1.97 -19.14
C GLY A 84 4.87 -2.24 -17.68
N PRO A 85 5.31 -3.39 -17.14
CA PRO A 85 4.84 -3.88 -15.84
C PRO A 85 5.15 -2.94 -14.67
N SER A 86 6.29 -2.27 -14.69
CA SER A 86 6.73 -1.43 -13.57
C SER A 86 5.84 -0.21 -13.34
N GLY A 87 5.07 0.20 -14.35
CA GLY A 87 4.18 1.34 -14.24
C GLY A 87 2.74 0.98 -13.89
N ARG A 88 2.44 -0.31 -13.67
CA ARG A 88 1.06 -0.78 -13.50
C ARG A 88 0.54 -0.72 -12.07
N GLY A 89 1.42 -0.64 -11.09
CA GLY A 89 1.03 -0.73 -9.68
C GLY A 89 -0.06 0.24 -9.29
N MET A 90 0.12 1.54 -9.60
CA MET A 90 -0.88 2.54 -9.24
C MET A 90 -2.14 2.45 -10.11
N HIS A 91 -2.05 1.95 -11.33
CA HIS A 91 -3.25 1.68 -12.13
C HIS A 91 -4.10 0.59 -11.49
N ILE A 92 -3.46 -0.43 -10.94
CA ILE A 92 -4.15 -1.52 -10.24
C ILE A 92 -4.85 -0.96 -8.99
N VAL A 93 -4.14 -0.17 -8.18
CA VAL A 93 -4.71 0.45 -6.98
C VAL A 93 -5.89 1.34 -7.36
N ALA A 94 -5.74 2.19 -8.38
CA ALA A 94 -6.80 3.08 -8.84
C ALA A 94 -8.04 2.31 -9.32
N ALA A 95 -7.84 1.13 -9.90
CA ALA A 95 -8.93 0.32 -10.42
C ALA A 95 -9.76 -0.36 -9.32
N VAL A 96 -9.12 -0.77 -8.22
CA VAL A 96 -9.79 -1.58 -7.19
C VAL A 96 -10.10 -0.81 -5.91
N ALA A 97 -9.40 0.30 -5.64
CA ALA A 97 -9.63 1.10 -4.44
C ALA A 97 -10.82 2.02 -4.63
N LYS A 98 -11.58 2.19 -3.55
CA LYS A 98 -12.68 3.17 -3.51
C LYS A 98 -12.13 4.59 -3.56
N ASP A 99 -10.98 4.80 -2.95
CA ASP A 99 -10.25 6.05 -2.97
C ASP A 99 -8.78 5.76 -2.73
N TRP A 100 -7.89 6.64 -3.16
CA TRP A 100 -6.47 6.49 -2.94
C TRP A 100 -5.78 7.83 -3.11
N GLY A 101 -4.58 7.94 -2.56
CA GLY A 101 -3.82 9.16 -2.67
C GLY A 101 -2.43 9.03 -2.08
N MET A 102 -1.78 10.18 -1.98
CA MET A 102 -0.43 10.28 -1.49
C MET A 102 -0.32 11.52 -0.63
N SER A 103 0.31 11.35 0.54
CA SER A 103 0.53 12.45 1.48
C SER A 103 2.03 12.63 1.67
N PRO A 104 2.59 13.79 1.26
CA PRO A 104 4.01 14.06 1.49
C PRO A 104 4.28 14.30 2.98
N GLY A 105 5.43 13.81 3.47
CA GLY A 105 5.91 14.07 4.81
C GLY A 105 7.20 14.88 4.77
N GLU A 106 7.80 15.15 5.93
CA GLU A 106 9.03 15.91 6.01
C GLU A 106 10.22 15.17 5.39
N ALA A 107 10.32 13.87 5.63
CA ALA A 107 11.45 13.07 5.18
C ALA A 107 11.03 11.89 4.31
N GLY A 108 9.75 11.82 3.91
CA GLY A 108 9.23 10.71 3.14
C GLY A 108 7.82 10.99 2.67
N LYS A 109 7.09 9.92 2.36
CA LYS A 109 5.69 10.03 1.92
C LYS A 109 4.88 8.84 2.41
N SER A 110 3.56 9.01 2.41
CA SER A 110 2.61 7.92 2.61
C SER A 110 1.76 7.78 1.36
N VAL A 111 1.63 6.56 0.86
CA VAL A 111 0.69 6.23 -0.20
C VAL A 111 -0.42 5.41 0.45
N TRP A 112 -1.67 5.78 0.21
CA TRP A 112 -2.79 5.17 0.91
C TRP A 112 -3.91 4.76 -0.06
N ALA A 113 -4.71 3.81 0.39
CA ALA A 113 -5.88 3.34 -0.35
C ALA A 113 -7.00 2.99 0.64
N VAL A 114 -8.23 3.26 0.23
CA VAL A 114 -9.43 2.86 0.97
C VAL A 114 -10.14 1.78 0.18
N LEU A 115 -10.44 0.66 0.85
CA LEU A 115 -11.15 -0.46 0.25
C LEU A 115 -12.45 -0.69 1.00
N ASP A 116 -13.47 -1.20 0.30
CA ASP A 116 -14.68 -1.67 0.96
C ASP A 116 -14.38 -2.95 1.72
N CYS A 117 -15.05 -3.15 2.86
CA CYS A 117 -14.80 -4.30 3.73
C CYS A 117 -15.30 -5.63 3.18
N SER A 118 -16.16 -5.61 2.21
CA SER A 118 -16.75 -6.85 1.69
C SER A 118 -16.49 -7.06 0.22
#